data_6f36cae84ceb97b41f4ef453241aaae9
#
_entry.id   6f36cae84ceb97b41f4ef453241aaae9
#
_cell.length_a   1.000
_cell.length_b   1.000
_cell.length_c   1.000
_cell.angle_alpha   90.00
_cell.angle_beta   90.00
_cell.angle_gamma   90.00
#
_symmetry.space_group_name_H-M   'P 1'
#
loop_
_entity.id
_entity.type
_entity.pdbx_description
1 polymer ?
#
loop_
_entity_poly.entity_id
_entity_poly.type
_entity_poly.pdbx_seq_one_letter_code
_entity_poly.pdbx_strand_id
1 'polypeptide(L)'
;MAITQTFAQLTLQGTNINNPTSIQFGPDGRLYVSQQNGVIKIYDGTKGGDVWQASNEEVINLVNEIPNHDDEGNLQSGVNNRQVTGIVVEGTADNPIIYVSSSDPRIGAGGSGNDTGLDTNSGIISRLPTDGDSWTKVDLVIGLPRSEENHATNGMDIRFETVMIDGQPELREIMYVQSGGHANKGAPSNNFAWTPEYYYSAAILRIDLTQLAEIEQGL
;
A
#
# COMPACT_ATOMS: atom_id res chain seq x y z
N MET A 1 -1.84 35.91 -10.57
CA MET A 1 -2.79 35.30 -11.53
C MET A 1 -3.38 34.09 -10.83
N ALA A 2 -4.66 34.06 -10.54
CA ALA A 2 -5.30 32.89 -9.92
C ALA A 2 -5.50 31.84 -11.01
N ILE A 3 -4.95 30.64 -10.83
CA ILE A 3 -5.22 29.52 -11.71
C ILE A 3 -6.59 28.99 -11.32
N THR A 4 -7.59 29.20 -12.16
CA THR A 4 -8.90 28.60 -11.96
C THR A 4 -8.83 27.20 -12.57
N GLN A 5 -8.57 26.20 -11.77
CA GLN A 5 -8.63 24.79 -12.18
C GLN A 5 -10.07 24.32 -12.04
N THR A 6 -10.67 23.88 -13.14
CA THR A 6 -11.99 23.24 -13.12
C THR A 6 -11.79 21.73 -13.01
N PHE A 7 -12.45 21.12 -12.04
CA PHE A 7 -12.50 19.67 -11.91
C PHE A 7 -13.77 19.16 -12.60
N ALA A 8 -13.64 18.14 -13.44
CA ALA A 8 -14.78 17.41 -13.97
C ALA A 8 -15.07 16.21 -13.04
N GLN A 9 -16.31 16.11 -12.59
CA GLN A 9 -16.78 14.94 -11.85
C GLN A 9 -17.22 13.87 -12.85
N LEU A 10 -16.74 12.63 -12.66
CA LEU A 10 -17.16 11.48 -13.43
C LEU A 10 -17.88 10.49 -12.52
N THR A 11 -18.92 9.87 -13.05
CA THR A 11 -19.59 8.75 -12.38
C THR A 11 -18.93 7.44 -12.85
N LEU A 12 -18.41 6.67 -11.91
CA LEU A 12 -17.88 5.33 -12.16
C LEU A 12 -19.04 4.32 -12.19
N GLN A 13 -19.17 3.56 -13.27
CA GLN A 13 -20.20 2.54 -13.45
C GLN A 13 -19.61 1.21 -13.92
N GLY A 14 -20.34 0.11 -13.70
CA GLY A 14 -19.94 -1.24 -14.12
C GLY A 14 -18.87 -1.88 -13.24
N THR A 15 -18.63 -1.36 -12.05
CA THR A 15 -17.67 -1.93 -11.09
C THR A 15 -18.37 -2.68 -9.96
N ASN A 16 -17.65 -3.64 -9.38
CA ASN A 16 -18.03 -4.33 -8.15
C ASN A 16 -16.94 -4.06 -7.09
N ILE A 17 -16.91 -2.83 -6.56
CA ILE A 17 -15.91 -2.37 -5.60
C ILE A 17 -16.51 -2.34 -4.20
N ASN A 18 -15.76 -2.86 -3.22
CA ASN A 18 -16.15 -2.94 -1.82
C ASN A 18 -15.09 -2.27 -0.94
N ASN A 19 -15.48 -1.29 -0.13
CA ASN A 19 -14.58 -0.56 0.77
C ASN A 19 -13.23 -0.19 0.10
N PRO A 20 -13.23 0.64 -0.96
CA PRO A 20 -12.01 1.03 -1.64
C PRO A 20 -11.12 1.88 -0.73
N THR A 21 -9.82 1.65 -0.80
CA THR A 21 -8.82 2.38 -0.01
C THR A 21 -7.90 3.23 -0.86
N SER A 22 -7.66 2.82 -2.11
CA SER A 22 -6.86 3.60 -3.06
C SER A 22 -7.33 3.34 -4.48
N ILE A 23 -7.12 4.33 -5.35
CA ILE A 23 -7.51 4.29 -6.77
C ILE A 23 -6.48 5.01 -7.61
N GLN A 24 -6.10 4.39 -8.73
CA GLN A 24 -5.18 4.99 -9.69
C GLN A 24 -5.44 4.46 -11.10
N PHE A 25 -5.22 5.29 -12.12
CA PHE A 25 -5.04 4.79 -13.48
C PHE A 25 -3.60 4.37 -13.69
N GLY A 26 -3.39 3.16 -14.19
CA GLY A 26 -2.07 2.64 -14.52
C GLY A 26 -1.54 3.16 -15.85
N PRO A 27 -0.27 2.87 -16.18
CA PRO A 27 0.36 3.25 -17.44
C PRO A 27 -0.31 2.60 -18.66
N ASP A 28 -1.02 1.50 -18.47
CA ASP A 28 -1.84 0.79 -19.46
C ASP A 28 -3.23 1.41 -19.68
N GLY A 29 -3.57 2.47 -18.91
CA GLY A 29 -4.85 3.16 -18.98
C GLY A 29 -6.00 2.44 -18.24
N ARG A 30 -5.74 1.29 -17.61
CA ARG A 30 -6.72 0.58 -16.77
C ARG A 30 -6.87 1.25 -15.41
N LEU A 31 -8.02 1.05 -14.80
CA LEU A 31 -8.32 1.55 -13.45
C LEU A 31 -7.97 0.48 -12.41
N TYR A 32 -7.08 0.81 -11.50
CA TYR A 32 -6.64 -0.03 -10.39
C TYR A 32 -7.29 0.45 -9.10
N VAL A 33 -7.91 -0.45 -8.37
CA VAL A 33 -8.62 -0.13 -7.12
C VAL A 33 -8.22 -1.15 -6.06
N SER A 34 -7.59 -0.70 -4.98
CA SER A 34 -7.40 -1.54 -3.81
C SER A 34 -8.61 -1.49 -2.90
N GLN A 35 -8.89 -2.59 -2.24
CA GLN A 35 -9.95 -2.73 -1.25
C GLN A 35 -9.36 -3.03 0.13
N GLN A 36 -10.04 -2.60 1.18
CA GLN A 36 -9.60 -2.79 2.56
C GLN A 36 -9.28 -4.26 2.90
N ASN A 37 -9.98 -5.20 2.28
CA ASN A 37 -9.82 -6.64 2.52
C ASN A 37 -8.64 -7.29 1.78
N GLY A 38 -7.71 -6.52 1.24
CA GLY A 38 -6.52 -7.04 0.57
C GLY A 38 -6.68 -7.39 -0.91
N VAL A 39 -7.87 -7.23 -1.45
CA VAL A 39 -8.15 -7.49 -2.87
C VAL A 39 -7.82 -6.25 -3.69
N ILE A 40 -7.16 -6.43 -4.83
CA ILE A 40 -6.96 -5.40 -5.84
C ILE A 40 -7.79 -5.78 -7.07
N LYS A 41 -8.54 -4.81 -7.58
CA LYS A 41 -9.34 -4.97 -8.79
C LYS A 41 -8.84 -4.05 -9.88
N ILE A 42 -8.79 -4.58 -11.10
CA ILE A 42 -8.36 -3.85 -12.27
C ILE A 42 -9.49 -3.89 -13.30
N TYR A 43 -9.79 -2.75 -13.88
CA TYR A 43 -10.87 -2.61 -14.85
C TYR A 43 -10.36 -1.95 -16.12
N ASP A 44 -10.70 -2.54 -17.26
CA ASP A 44 -10.77 -1.78 -18.50
C ASP A 44 -11.94 -0.80 -18.43
N GLY A 45 -11.90 0.26 -19.21
CA GLY A 45 -13.02 1.16 -19.25
C GLY A 45 -12.92 2.24 -20.30
N THR A 46 -14.04 2.89 -20.53
CA THR A 46 -14.15 3.99 -21.50
C THR A 46 -14.87 5.17 -20.89
N LYS A 47 -14.40 6.37 -21.21
CA LYS A 47 -15.06 7.61 -20.82
C LYS A 47 -16.10 7.99 -21.87
N GLY A 48 -17.34 8.18 -21.44
CA GLY A 48 -18.44 8.69 -22.25
C GLY A 48 -19.17 9.83 -21.52
N GLY A 49 -18.96 11.08 -21.94
CA GLY A 49 -19.51 12.25 -21.25
C GLY A 49 -19.00 12.33 -19.80
N ASP A 50 -19.93 12.34 -18.84
CA ASP A 50 -19.63 12.40 -17.40
C ASP A 50 -19.60 11.01 -16.74
N VAL A 51 -19.51 9.94 -17.54
CA VAL A 51 -19.42 8.54 -17.06
C VAL A 51 -18.12 7.94 -17.50
N TRP A 52 -17.46 7.21 -16.60
CA TRP A 52 -16.45 6.21 -16.90
C TRP A 52 -17.07 4.83 -16.71
N GLN A 53 -17.25 4.12 -17.82
CA GLN A 53 -17.85 2.79 -17.85
C GLN A 53 -16.78 1.73 -17.78
N ALA A 54 -16.77 0.98 -16.67
CA ALA A 54 -15.88 -0.15 -16.48
C ALA A 54 -16.35 -1.38 -17.27
N SER A 55 -15.37 -2.19 -17.68
CA SER A 55 -15.53 -3.50 -18.29
C SER A 55 -14.37 -4.40 -17.86
N ASN A 56 -14.48 -5.71 -18.12
CA ASN A 56 -13.39 -6.69 -17.89
C ASN A 56 -12.73 -6.56 -16.52
N GLU A 57 -13.37 -7.09 -15.49
CA GLU A 57 -12.80 -7.11 -14.13
C GLU A 57 -11.69 -8.18 -14.07
N GLU A 58 -10.49 -7.77 -13.63
CA GLU A 58 -9.41 -8.66 -13.20
C GLU A 58 -9.25 -8.52 -11.68
N VAL A 59 -8.98 -9.64 -10.98
CA VAL A 59 -8.89 -9.67 -9.52
C VAL A 59 -7.55 -10.25 -9.09
N ILE A 60 -6.81 -9.49 -8.27
CA ILE A 60 -5.55 -9.92 -7.66
C ILE A 60 -5.78 -10.12 -6.17
N ASN A 61 -5.39 -11.30 -5.66
CA ASN A 61 -5.53 -11.68 -4.25
C ASN A 61 -4.20 -12.04 -3.58
N LEU A 62 -3.06 -11.80 -4.22
CA LEU A 62 -1.73 -12.21 -3.77
C LEU A 62 -1.32 -11.61 -2.42
N VAL A 63 -1.82 -10.42 -2.08
CA VAL A 63 -1.54 -9.79 -0.79
C VAL A 63 -2.11 -10.60 0.37
N ASN A 64 -3.23 -11.26 0.18
CA ASN A 64 -3.87 -12.11 1.19
C ASN A 64 -3.16 -13.46 1.44
N GLU A 65 -2.12 -13.77 0.66
CA GLU A 65 -1.24 -14.91 0.91
C GLU A 65 -0.20 -14.63 2.01
N ILE A 66 -0.04 -13.36 2.43
CA ILE A 66 0.84 -12.97 3.53
C ILE A 66 0.20 -13.42 4.84
N PRO A 67 0.87 -14.28 5.63
CA PRO A 67 0.33 -14.72 6.91
C PRO A 67 0.32 -13.57 7.94
N ASN A 68 -0.69 -13.57 8.81
CA ASN A 68 -0.75 -12.68 9.96
C ASN A 68 -0.24 -13.41 11.22
N HIS A 69 0.47 -12.68 12.08
CA HIS A 69 1.01 -13.18 13.34
C HIS A 69 0.57 -12.30 14.51
N ASP A 70 0.98 -12.62 15.72
CA ASP A 70 0.97 -11.72 16.86
C ASP A 70 2.41 -11.23 17.13
N ASP A 71 2.57 -10.34 18.13
CA ASP A 71 3.88 -9.78 18.48
C ASP A 71 4.85 -10.84 19.06
N GLU A 72 4.34 -11.98 19.52
CA GLU A 72 5.12 -13.13 19.94
C GLU A 72 5.53 -14.04 18.77
N GLY A 73 5.09 -13.73 17.54
CA GLY A 73 5.38 -14.49 16.34
C GLY A 73 4.48 -15.71 16.10
N ASN A 74 3.39 -15.87 16.86
CA ASN A 74 2.47 -16.97 16.65
C ASN A 74 1.54 -16.71 15.47
N LEU A 75 1.42 -17.70 14.59
CA LEU A 75 0.54 -17.62 13.41
C LEU A 75 -0.93 -17.47 13.82
N GLN A 76 -1.59 -16.48 13.25
CA GLN A 76 -3.01 -16.20 13.43
C GLN A 76 -3.82 -16.80 12.27
N SER A 77 -3.94 -18.12 12.26
CA SER A 77 -4.55 -18.89 11.15
C SER A 77 -6.02 -18.57 10.88
N GLY A 78 -6.72 -17.90 11.79
CA GLY A 78 -8.09 -17.42 11.61
C GLY A 78 -8.18 -16.08 10.88
N VAL A 79 -7.05 -15.41 10.59
CA VAL A 79 -6.98 -14.10 9.93
C VAL A 79 -6.42 -14.29 8.53
N ASN A 80 -7.28 -14.44 7.53
CA ASN A 80 -6.94 -14.90 6.17
C ASN A 80 -6.94 -13.76 5.15
N ASN A 81 -6.97 -12.52 5.58
CA ASN A 81 -6.88 -11.35 4.73
C ASN A 81 -5.86 -10.37 5.27
N ARG A 82 -5.42 -9.47 4.42
CA ARG A 82 -4.60 -8.32 4.78
C ARG A 82 -5.40 -7.06 4.59
N GLN A 83 -5.12 -6.04 5.38
CA GLN A 83 -5.61 -4.71 5.10
C GLN A 83 -4.67 -4.01 4.10
N VAL A 84 -5.21 -3.55 2.97
CA VAL A 84 -4.50 -2.70 2.04
C VAL A 84 -4.97 -1.25 2.22
N THR A 85 -4.02 -0.33 2.36
CA THR A 85 -4.28 1.09 2.62
C THR A 85 -3.77 2.01 1.52
N GLY A 86 -2.89 1.53 0.65
CA GLY A 86 -2.37 2.30 -0.49
C GLY A 86 -1.84 1.43 -1.60
N ILE A 87 -1.99 1.92 -2.84
CA ILE A 87 -1.31 1.38 -4.01
C ILE A 87 -0.67 2.51 -4.81
N VAL A 88 0.41 2.17 -5.52
CA VAL A 88 0.99 2.96 -6.62
C VAL A 88 1.18 2.03 -7.79
N VAL A 89 0.80 2.47 -8.99
CA VAL A 89 0.94 1.70 -10.23
C VAL A 89 1.92 2.41 -11.14
N GLU A 90 3.02 1.75 -11.43
CA GLU A 90 4.14 2.21 -12.24
C GLU A 90 4.45 1.21 -13.36
N GLY A 91 5.62 1.32 -13.97
CA GLY A 91 6.07 0.44 -15.05
C GLY A 91 5.68 0.97 -16.43
N THR A 92 5.34 0.06 -17.33
CA THR A 92 4.94 0.39 -18.72
C THR A 92 3.53 -0.13 -19.02
N ALA A 93 2.97 0.29 -20.16
CA ALA A 93 1.66 -0.19 -20.57
C ALA A 93 1.61 -1.73 -20.76
N ASP A 94 2.72 -2.32 -21.22
CA ASP A 94 2.80 -3.77 -21.43
C ASP A 94 3.17 -4.53 -20.16
N ASN A 95 3.84 -3.87 -19.20
CA ASN A 95 4.33 -4.46 -17.95
C ASN A 95 4.08 -3.50 -16.80
N PRO A 96 2.84 -3.33 -16.36
CA PRO A 96 2.53 -2.54 -15.18
C PRO A 96 3.04 -3.23 -13.92
N ILE A 97 3.40 -2.43 -12.92
CA ILE A 97 3.88 -2.88 -11.61
C ILE A 97 3.03 -2.21 -10.55
N ILE A 98 2.44 -3.00 -9.65
CA ILE A 98 1.69 -2.47 -8.52
C ILE A 98 2.58 -2.54 -7.27
N TYR A 99 2.77 -1.41 -6.61
CA TYR A 99 3.30 -1.39 -5.24
C TYR A 99 2.13 -1.26 -4.27
N VAL A 100 2.17 -2.04 -3.20
CA VAL A 100 1.06 -2.18 -2.25
C VAL A 100 1.56 -2.02 -0.83
N SER A 101 0.91 -1.16 -0.05
CA SER A 101 1.09 -1.14 1.40
C SER A 101 -0.01 -1.97 2.07
N SER A 102 0.38 -2.92 2.90
CA SER A 102 -0.54 -3.80 3.61
C SER A 102 -0.12 -4.03 5.05
N SER A 103 -1.08 -4.38 5.90
CA SER A 103 -0.85 -4.73 7.30
C SER A 103 -1.88 -5.74 7.80
N ASP A 104 -1.74 -6.18 9.05
CA ASP A 104 -2.73 -6.98 9.75
C ASP A 104 -4.09 -6.24 9.77
N PRO A 105 -5.20 -6.89 9.45
CA PRO A 105 -6.52 -6.25 9.35
C PRO A 105 -7.24 -6.13 10.71
N ARG A 106 -6.72 -6.72 11.79
CA ARG A 106 -7.42 -6.77 13.07
C ARG A 106 -7.57 -5.39 13.70
N ILE A 107 -8.76 -5.12 14.22
CA ILE A 107 -9.11 -3.89 14.90
C ILE A 107 -9.08 -4.14 16.40
N GLY A 108 -8.54 -3.17 17.17
CA GLY A 108 -8.59 -3.23 18.63
C GLY A 108 -7.90 -4.47 19.15
N ALA A 109 -6.67 -4.39 19.29
CA ALA A 109 -5.81 -5.42 19.80
C ALA A 109 -6.08 -5.75 21.24
N GLY A 110 -6.78 -6.80 21.42
CA GLY A 110 -7.06 -7.31 22.76
C GLY A 110 -7.88 -6.36 23.61
N GLY A 111 -8.50 -6.85 24.67
CA GLY A 111 -9.33 -6.04 25.55
C GLY A 111 -8.59 -4.80 26.09
N SER A 112 -9.33 -3.78 26.42
CA SER A 112 -8.92 -2.43 26.82
C SER A 112 -7.49 -2.32 27.40
N GLY A 113 -6.58 -1.81 26.59
CA GLY A 113 -5.24 -1.46 27.01
C GLY A 113 -4.17 -2.54 26.89
N ASN A 114 -4.46 -3.65 26.22
CA ASN A 114 -3.46 -4.67 25.90
C ASN A 114 -3.29 -4.80 24.39
N ASP A 115 -2.06 -4.78 23.94
CA ASP A 115 -1.65 -5.11 22.57
C ASP A 115 -1.56 -6.64 22.34
N THR A 116 -2.14 -7.43 23.24
CA THR A 116 -2.17 -8.90 23.18
C THR A 116 -2.90 -9.36 21.93
N GLY A 117 -2.21 -10.12 21.09
CA GLY A 117 -2.74 -10.65 19.85
C GLY A 117 -2.67 -9.69 18.67
N LEU A 118 -2.03 -8.52 18.82
CA LEU A 118 -1.65 -7.65 17.70
C LEU A 118 -0.38 -8.14 17.04
N ASP A 119 -0.18 -7.61 15.86
CA ASP A 119 1.08 -7.61 15.15
C ASP A 119 1.47 -6.14 14.89
N THR A 120 2.19 -5.53 15.82
CA THR A 120 2.53 -4.11 15.84
C THR A 120 3.60 -3.73 14.81
N ASN A 121 4.18 -4.72 14.14
CA ASN A 121 5.13 -4.57 13.05
C ASN A 121 4.70 -5.32 11.78
N SER A 122 3.40 -5.45 11.57
CA SER A 122 2.83 -6.19 10.44
C SER A 122 2.84 -5.45 9.11
N GLY A 123 3.28 -4.19 9.08
CA GLY A 123 3.32 -3.41 7.84
C GLY A 123 4.31 -3.97 6.82
N ILE A 124 3.84 -4.14 5.58
CA ILE A 124 4.63 -4.68 4.47
C ILE A 124 4.40 -3.83 3.23
N ILE A 125 5.48 -3.54 2.52
CA ILE A 125 5.42 -3.03 1.14
C ILE A 125 5.75 -4.17 0.20
N SER A 126 4.80 -4.51 -0.65
CA SER A 126 4.96 -5.55 -1.68
C SER A 126 5.00 -4.93 -3.08
N ARG A 127 5.78 -5.53 -3.97
CA ARG A 127 5.79 -5.26 -5.40
C ARG A 127 5.12 -6.41 -6.13
N LEU A 128 4.13 -6.09 -6.99
CA LEU A 128 3.42 -7.04 -7.82
C LEU A 128 3.71 -6.72 -9.29
N PRO A 129 4.72 -7.33 -9.91
CA PRO A 129 4.94 -7.26 -11.33
C PRO A 129 4.05 -8.28 -12.06
N THR A 130 3.79 -8.00 -13.35
CA THR A 130 3.15 -8.95 -14.27
C THR A 130 4.05 -9.22 -15.46
N ASP A 131 3.94 -10.41 -16.02
CA ASP A 131 4.50 -10.80 -17.32
C ASP A 131 3.47 -10.70 -18.46
N GLY A 132 2.29 -10.14 -18.17
CA GLY A 132 1.15 -10.03 -19.07
C GLY A 132 0.12 -11.15 -18.92
N ASP A 133 0.52 -12.33 -18.44
CA ASP A 133 -0.36 -13.49 -18.23
C ASP A 133 -0.70 -13.68 -16.74
N SER A 134 0.23 -13.36 -15.85
CA SER A 134 0.08 -13.56 -14.41
C SER A 134 0.77 -12.48 -13.58
N TRP A 135 0.25 -12.27 -12.38
CA TRP A 135 0.88 -11.43 -11.37
C TRP A 135 1.70 -12.28 -10.40
N THR A 136 2.84 -11.76 -10.00
CA THR A 136 3.65 -12.34 -8.93
C THR A 136 3.81 -11.33 -7.79
N LYS A 137 4.31 -11.78 -6.63
CA LYS A 137 4.50 -10.92 -5.46
C LYS A 137 5.91 -11.06 -4.89
N VAL A 138 6.52 -9.92 -4.60
CA VAL A 138 7.78 -9.81 -3.86
C VAL A 138 7.58 -8.83 -2.71
N ASP A 139 7.85 -9.25 -1.49
CA ASP A 139 7.79 -8.39 -0.31
C ASP A 139 9.11 -7.63 -0.17
N LEU A 140 9.08 -6.31 -0.37
CA LEU A 140 10.27 -5.46 -0.42
C LEU A 140 10.70 -4.96 0.96
N VAL A 141 9.74 -4.57 1.78
CA VAL A 141 9.98 -4.05 3.13
C VAL A 141 8.99 -4.72 4.08
N ILE A 142 9.51 -5.29 5.15
CA ILE A 142 8.75 -6.06 6.14
C ILE A 142 9.02 -5.48 7.52
N GLY A 143 8.00 -5.49 8.39
CA GLY A 143 8.15 -5.08 9.78
C GLY A 143 7.90 -3.58 10.01
N LEU A 144 7.12 -2.94 9.15
CA LEU A 144 6.74 -1.54 9.35
C LEU A 144 5.66 -1.40 10.43
N PRO A 145 5.69 -0.28 11.19
CA PRO A 145 4.81 -0.09 12.33
C PRO A 145 3.32 -0.10 11.98
N ARG A 146 2.53 -0.69 12.87
CA ARG A 146 1.07 -0.68 12.82
C ARG A 146 0.51 -0.71 14.24
N SER A 147 -0.46 0.15 14.57
CA SER A 147 -1.17 0.11 15.86
C SER A 147 -2.63 -0.28 15.74
N GLU A 148 -3.32 0.28 14.76
CA GLU A 148 -4.73 0.03 14.45
C GLU A 148 -4.91 -0.04 12.94
N GLU A 149 -6.09 -0.41 12.45
CA GLU A 149 -6.35 -0.59 11.03
C GLU A 149 -6.01 0.63 10.15
N ASN A 150 -6.14 1.83 10.68
CA ASN A 150 -5.86 3.09 9.97
C ASN A 150 -4.55 3.77 10.42
N HIS A 151 -3.84 3.20 11.37
CA HIS A 151 -2.55 3.69 11.87
C HIS A 151 -1.42 2.71 11.52
N ALA A 152 -1.23 2.54 10.23
CA ALA A 152 -0.25 1.69 9.59
C ALA A 152 0.47 2.46 8.48
N THR A 153 1.15 1.76 7.59
CA THR A 153 1.60 2.35 6.31
C THR A 153 0.40 2.61 5.42
N ASN A 154 0.37 3.79 4.78
CA ASN A 154 -0.76 4.28 4.00
C ASN A 154 -0.35 4.63 2.57
N GLY A 155 -0.62 5.86 2.16
CA GLY A 155 -0.33 6.35 0.82
C GLY A 155 1.14 6.31 0.48
N MET A 156 1.40 6.06 -0.79
CA MET A 156 2.76 6.02 -1.35
C MET A 156 2.83 6.92 -2.57
N ASP A 157 4.05 7.40 -2.87
CA ASP A 157 4.38 8.14 -4.08
C ASP A 157 5.77 7.71 -4.54
N ILE A 158 5.98 7.61 -5.84
CA ILE A 158 7.27 7.22 -6.43
C ILE A 158 7.73 8.32 -7.37
N ARG A 159 9.01 8.66 -7.28
CA ARG A 159 9.63 9.67 -8.15
C ARG A 159 11.10 9.37 -8.39
N PHE A 160 11.62 9.91 -9.48
CA PHE A 160 13.04 9.89 -9.75
C PHE A 160 13.74 11.08 -9.08
N GLU A 161 14.84 10.81 -8.39
CA GLU A 161 15.68 11.79 -7.72
C GLU A 161 17.14 11.60 -8.08
N THR A 162 17.88 12.70 -8.19
CA THR A 162 19.35 12.63 -8.25
C THR A 162 19.90 12.53 -6.85
N VAL A 163 20.57 11.41 -6.56
CA VAL A 163 21.22 11.12 -5.28
C VAL A 163 22.72 11.06 -5.48
N MET A 164 23.49 11.56 -4.51
CA MET A 164 24.95 11.46 -4.52
C MET A 164 25.38 10.12 -3.94
N ILE A 165 25.96 9.24 -4.75
CA ILE A 165 26.53 7.95 -4.34
C ILE A 165 28.03 8.03 -4.60
N ASP A 166 28.84 7.85 -3.58
CA ASP A 166 30.31 7.93 -3.65
C ASP A 166 30.85 9.20 -4.35
N GLY A 167 30.13 10.29 -4.16
CA GLY A 167 30.48 11.59 -4.75
C GLY A 167 30.07 11.77 -6.22
N GLN A 168 29.34 10.81 -6.80
CA GLN A 168 28.80 10.90 -8.15
C GLN A 168 27.25 11.04 -8.11
N PRO A 169 26.67 11.86 -9.00
CA PRO A 169 25.20 11.99 -9.10
C PRO A 169 24.63 10.80 -9.84
N GLU A 170 23.70 10.09 -9.21
CA GLU A 170 22.94 8.98 -9.80
C GLU A 170 21.45 9.28 -9.77
N LEU A 171 20.75 8.94 -10.86
CA LEU A 171 19.29 9.00 -10.91
C LEU A 171 18.72 7.73 -10.28
N ARG A 172 17.99 7.89 -9.19
CA ARG A 172 17.41 6.80 -8.40
C ARG A 172 15.89 6.89 -8.36
N GLU A 173 15.24 5.75 -8.42
CA GLU A 173 13.81 5.64 -8.20
C GLU A 173 13.55 5.53 -6.69
N ILE A 174 12.82 6.51 -6.16
CA ILE A 174 12.59 6.68 -4.72
C ILE A 174 11.11 6.60 -4.42
N MET A 175 10.74 5.70 -3.51
CA MET A 175 9.40 5.61 -2.95
C MET A 175 9.32 6.36 -1.63
N TYR A 176 8.27 7.15 -1.47
CA TYR A 176 7.87 7.78 -0.21
C TYR A 176 6.62 7.08 0.31
N VAL A 177 6.66 6.65 1.58
CA VAL A 177 5.58 5.93 2.24
C VAL A 177 5.17 6.68 3.50
N GLN A 178 3.89 6.96 3.64
CA GLN A 178 3.33 7.53 4.85
C GLN A 178 3.16 6.42 5.90
N SER A 179 3.65 6.65 7.11
CA SER A 179 3.47 5.77 8.27
C SER A 179 2.66 6.49 9.34
N GLY A 180 1.56 5.90 9.77
CA GLY A 180 0.69 6.44 10.80
C GLY A 180 1.36 6.48 12.17
N GLY A 181 0.91 7.39 13.04
CA GLY A 181 1.36 7.46 14.43
C GLY A 181 0.68 6.43 15.32
N HIS A 182 1.33 6.02 16.37
CA HIS A 182 0.83 5.07 17.36
C HIS A 182 0.28 5.72 18.63
N ALA A 183 0.31 7.04 18.71
CA ALA A 183 -0.11 7.76 19.88
C ALA A 183 -1.14 8.83 19.54
N ASN A 184 -2.03 9.11 20.50
CA ASN A 184 -2.92 10.23 20.41
C ASN A 184 -2.24 11.48 20.97
N LYS A 185 -1.90 12.44 20.11
CA LYS A 185 -1.21 13.68 20.49
C LYS A 185 0.10 13.46 21.26
N GLY A 186 0.85 12.44 20.85
CA GLY A 186 2.15 12.11 21.42
C GLY A 186 2.12 11.29 22.71
N ALA A 187 0.98 10.77 23.11
CA ALA A 187 0.85 9.89 24.28
C ALA A 187 0.06 8.61 23.95
N PRO A 188 0.47 7.45 24.45
CA PRO A 188 -0.30 6.22 24.35
C PRO A 188 -1.75 6.42 24.83
N SER A 189 -2.69 5.83 24.12
CA SER A 189 -4.10 5.96 24.46
C SER A 189 -4.87 4.68 24.16
N ASN A 190 -6.05 4.55 24.75
CA ASN A 190 -6.94 3.42 24.54
C ASN A 190 -7.34 3.25 23.07
N ASN A 191 -7.39 4.35 22.29
CA ASN A 191 -7.74 4.31 20.87
C ASN A 191 -6.67 3.61 20.00
N PHE A 192 -5.48 3.45 20.53
CA PHE A 192 -4.33 2.83 19.84
C PHE A 192 -3.73 1.69 20.66
N ALA A 193 -4.60 0.96 21.38
CA ALA A 193 -4.19 -0.17 22.20
C ALA A 193 -3.06 0.11 23.20
N TRP A 194 -2.91 1.39 23.64
CA TRP A 194 -1.83 1.86 24.49
C TRP A 194 -0.42 1.67 23.91
N THR A 195 -0.30 1.42 22.60
CA THR A 195 0.99 1.29 21.92
C THR A 195 1.79 2.59 22.02
N PRO A 196 3.09 2.55 22.31
CA PRO A 196 3.97 3.72 22.21
C PRO A 196 4.28 4.04 20.77
N GLU A 197 4.83 5.23 20.51
CA GLU A 197 5.43 5.50 19.20
C GLU A 197 6.65 4.59 19.00
N TYR A 198 6.70 3.91 17.87
CA TYR A 198 7.83 3.11 17.44
C TYR A 198 8.73 3.89 16.48
N TYR A 199 9.92 3.37 16.25
CA TYR A 199 10.76 3.84 15.16
C TYR A 199 9.97 3.69 13.86
N TYR A 200 9.98 4.70 13.00
CA TYR A 200 9.23 4.76 11.74
C TYR A 200 7.71 4.97 11.86
N SER A 201 7.12 5.05 13.03
CA SER A 201 5.75 5.56 13.16
C SER A 201 5.70 7.08 13.05
N ALA A 202 4.55 7.66 12.73
CA ALA A 202 4.34 9.10 12.53
C ALA A 202 5.38 9.75 11.59
N ALA A 203 5.74 9.08 10.51
CA ALA A 203 6.84 9.45 9.62
C ALA A 203 6.46 9.37 8.14
N ILE A 204 7.27 10.02 7.31
CA ILE A 204 7.36 9.73 5.88
C ILE A 204 8.65 8.95 5.68
N LEU A 205 8.53 7.71 5.28
CA LEU A 205 9.66 6.83 5.01
C LEU A 205 10.13 7.03 3.58
N ARG A 206 11.44 6.95 3.37
CA ARG A 206 12.07 7.03 2.05
C ARG A 206 12.75 5.69 1.75
N ILE A 207 12.35 5.06 0.66
CA ILE A 207 12.85 3.76 0.22
C ILE A 207 13.49 3.93 -1.16
N ASP A 208 14.74 3.52 -1.30
CA ASP A 208 15.46 3.53 -2.57
C ASP A 208 15.18 2.23 -3.31
N LEU A 209 14.26 2.29 -4.28
CA LEU A 209 13.86 1.13 -5.09
C LEU A 209 14.97 0.66 -6.03
N THR A 210 15.80 1.60 -6.51
CA THR A 210 16.96 1.26 -7.33
C THR A 210 17.95 0.42 -6.54
N GLN A 211 18.24 0.80 -5.28
CA GLN A 211 19.12 0.04 -4.41
C GLN A 211 18.55 -1.34 -4.08
N LEU A 212 17.25 -1.45 -3.86
CA LEU A 212 16.62 -2.76 -3.64
C LEU A 212 16.76 -3.66 -4.86
N ALA A 213 16.57 -3.13 -6.06
CA ALA A 213 16.75 -3.89 -7.29
C ALA A 213 18.22 -4.32 -7.52
N GLU A 214 19.18 -3.49 -7.16
CA GLU A 214 20.61 -3.82 -7.18
C GLU A 214 20.91 -5.00 -6.23
N ILE A 215 20.39 -4.95 -5.00
CA ILE A 215 20.56 -6.03 -4.02
C ILE A 215 19.93 -7.35 -4.51
N GLU A 216 18.74 -7.30 -5.11
CA GLU A 216 18.10 -8.49 -5.71
C GLU A 216 18.94 -9.11 -6.82
N GLN A 217 19.71 -8.32 -7.56
CA GLN A 217 20.60 -8.77 -8.62
C GLN A 217 21.99 -9.18 -8.11
N GLY A 218 22.27 -9.02 -6.83
CA GLY A 218 23.56 -9.34 -6.21
C GLY A 218 24.66 -8.31 -6.49
N LEU A 219 24.28 -7.07 -6.75
CA LEU A 219 25.17 -5.93 -7.01
C LEU A 219 25.46 -5.14 -5.73
#